data_2e7bffbbcf96b248b40fafeff1d4714c
#
_entry.id   2e7bffbbcf96b248b40fafeff1d4714c
#
_cell.length_a   1.000
_cell.length_b   1.000
_cell.length_c   1.000
_cell.angle_alpha   90.00
_cell.angle_beta   90.00
_cell.angle_gamma   90.00
#
_symmetry.space_group_name_H-M   'P 1'
#
loop_
_entity.id
_entity.type
_entity.pdbx_description
1 polymer ?
#
loop_
_entity_poly.entity_id
_entity_poly.type
_entity_poly.pdbx_seq_one_letter_code
_entity_poly.pdbx_strand_id
1 'polypeptide(L)'
;IAHNVKIGENSIIAGQVGIAGSSIIGSNVRIGGQAGISGHIKVGNNVEIGGGSGVIKNIPDNTKVMGYPAKNIREFLRDNKWYIKLLL
;
A
#
# COMPACT_ATOMS: atom_id res chain seq x y z
N ILE A 1 12.52 -7.20 -1.37
CA ILE A 1 11.56 -7.73 -2.36
C ILE A 1 11.82 -9.22 -2.54
N ALA A 2 10.80 -10.03 -2.34
CA ALA A 2 10.91 -11.48 -2.37
C ALA A 2 10.84 -12.04 -3.81
N HIS A 3 10.89 -13.39 -3.92
CA HIS A 3 10.86 -14.07 -5.21
C HIS A 3 9.54 -13.85 -5.97
N ASN A 4 9.64 -13.80 -7.28
CA ASN A 4 8.49 -13.72 -8.19
C ASN A 4 7.61 -12.49 -7.99
N VAL A 5 8.17 -11.42 -7.45
CA VAL A 5 7.46 -10.13 -7.37
C VAL A 5 7.58 -9.45 -8.73
N LYS A 6 6.45 -8.98 -9.25
CA LYS A 6 6.41 -8.20 -10.49
C LYS A 6 5.98 -6.79 -10.17
N ILE A 7 6.70 -5.82 -10.72
CA ILE A 7 6.45 -4.40 -10.48
C ILE A 7 6.29 -3.71 -11.83
N GLY A 8 5.19 -3.03 -12.02
CA GLY A 8 4.88 -2.33 -13.27
C GLY A 8 5.73 -1.07 -13.45
N GLU A 9 5.53 -0.41 -14.59
CA GLU A 9 6.28 0.77 -14.97
C GLU A 9 5.97 1.98 -14.11
N ASN A 10 6.96 2.84 -13.91
CA ASN A 10 6.82 4.12 -13.23
C ASN A 10 6.31 4.00 -11.79
N SER A 11 6.57 2.86 -11.15
CA SER A 11 6.22 2.68 -9.74
C SER A 11 7.35 3.16 -8.86
N ILE A 12 7.02 3.80 -7.74
CA ILE A 12 7.97 4.34 -6.79
C ILE A 12 7.82 3.59 -5.48
N ILE A 13 8.89 2.95 -5.05
CA ILE A 13 8.92 2.19 -3.80
C ILE A 13 9.95 2.83 -2.89
N ALA A 14 9.49 3.41 -1.78
CA ALA A 14 10.38 4.07 -0.83
C ALA A 14 11.19 3.06 -0.03
N GLY A 15 12.10 3.56 0.81
CA GLY A 15 12.99 2.69 1.58
C GLY A 15 12.27 1.78 2.56
N GLN A 16 12.86 0.60 2.80
CA GLN A 16 12.40 -0.37 3.80
C GLN A 16 10.99 -0.93 3.54
N VAL A 17 10.53 -0.92 2.30
CA VAL A 17 9.28 -1.57 1.93
C VAL A 17 9.51 -3.07 1.81
N GLY A 18 8.67 -3.86 2.45
CA GLY A 18 8.67 -5.31 2.34
C GLY A 18 7.59 -5.79 1.38
N ILE A 19 7.95 -6.51 0.35
CA ILE A 19 6.99 -7.12 -0.57
C ILE A 19 7.23 -8.63 -0.56
N ALA A 20 6.26 -9.38 -0.06
CA ALA A 20 6.38 -10.83 0.03
C ALA A 20 6.18 -11.49 -1.34
N GLY A 21 6.57 -12.76 -1.43
CA GLY A 21 6.67 -13.46 -2.69
C GLY A 21 5.40 -13.55 -3.52
N SER A 22 5.56 -13.60 -4.82
CA SER A 22 4.50 -13.77 -5.81
C SER A 22 3.44 -12.66 -5.81
N SER A 23 3.76 -11.50 -5.26
CA SER A 23 2.89 -10.34 -5.34
C SER A 23 3.10 -9.61 -6.66
N ILE A 24 2.05 -8.98 -7.16
CA ILE A 24 2.07 -8.22 -8.41
C ILE A 24 1.70 -6.79 -8.11
N ILE A 25 2.60 -5.88 -8.43
CA ILE A 25 2.41 -4.45 -8.26
C ILE A 25 2.16 -3.85 -9.65
N GLY A 26 1.07 -3.10 -9.79
CA GLY A 26 0.74 -2.47 -11.05
C GLY A 26 1.68 -1.33 -11.44
N SER A 27 1.29 -0.58 -12.44
CA SER A 27 2.03 0.58 -12.91
C SER A 27 1.60 1.85 -12.19
N ASN A 28 2.51 2.82 -12.08
CA ASN A 28 2.26 4.10 -11.42
C ASN A 28 1.80 3.95 -9.96
N VAL A 29 2.37 2.97 -9.26
CA VAL A 29 2.09 2.72 -7.83
C VAL A 29 3.11 3.46 -6.98
N ARG A 30 2.66 4.10 -5.92
CA ARG A 30 3.52 4.74 -4.93
C ARG A 30 3.39 4.04 -3.60
N ILE A 31 4.50 3.54 -3.09
CA ILE A 31 4.51 2.83 -1.81
C ILE A 31 5.39 3.60 -0.84
N GLY A 32 4.78 4.10 0.23
CA GLY A 32 5.48 4.84 1.26
C GLY A 32 6.45 3.98 2.06
N GLY A 33 7.41 4.62 2.70
CA GLY A 33 8.46 3.91 3.45
C GLY A 33 7.91 2.99 4.53
N GLN A 34 8.57 1.86 4.75
CA GLN A 34 8.24 0.88 5.77
C GLN A 34 6.86 0.21 5.61
N ALA A 35 6.24 0.34 4.44
CA ALA A 35 5.01 -0.40 4.16
C ALA A 35 5.34 -1.89 3.93
N GLY A 36 4.37 -2.75 4.20
CA GLY A 36 4.50 -4.19 3.99
C GLY A 36 3.38 -4.70 3.11
N ILE A 37 3.70 -5.59 2.19
CA ILE A 37 2.72 -6.23 1.32
C ILE A 37 2.84 -7.74 1.47
N SER A 38 1.74 -8.39 1.85
CA SER A 38 1.69 -9.84 2.03
C SER A 38 1.88 -10.57 0.71
N GLY A 39 2.21 -11.86 0.78
CA GLY A 39 2.40 -12.69 -0.41
C GLY A 39 1.12 -12.88 -1.21
N HIS A 40 1.29 -13.09 -2.52
CA HIS A 40 0.18 -13.35 -3.45
C HIS A 40 -0.86 -12.23 -3.51
N ILE A 41 -0.45 -11.00 -3.26
CA ILE A 41 -1.32 -9.83 -3.35
C ILE A 41 -1.20 -9.20 -4.73
N LYS A 42 -2.32 -8.74 -5.26
CA LYS A 42 -2.33 -7.97 -6.50
C LYS A 42 -2.71 -6.52 -6.19
N VAL A 43 -1.79 -5.62 -6.46
CA VAL A 43 -2.01 -4.18 -6.33
C VAL A 43 -2.26 -3.62 -7.73
N GLY A 44 -3.37 -2.93 -7.91
CA GLY A 44 -3.76 -2.37 -9.20
C GLY A 44 -2.87 -1.22 -9.65
N ASN A 45 -3.25 -0.57 -10.75
CA ASN A 45 -2.54 0.58 -11.29
C ASN A 45 -2.96 1.86 -10.59
N ASN A 46 -2.07 2.84 -10.54
CA ASN A 46 -2.34 4.16 -9.98
C ASN A 46 -2.78 4.08 -8.50
N VAL A 47 -2.15 3.20 -7.73
CA VAL A 47 -2.44 2.99 -6.31
C VAL A 47 -1.40 3.72 -5.48
N GLU A 48 -1.85 4.35 -4.40
CA GLU A 48 -0.96 4.92 -3.40
C GLU A 48 -1.11 4.17 -2.09
N ILE A 49 0.02 3.73 -1.53
CA ILE A 49 0.07 3.02 -0.25
C ILE A 49 0.84 3.89 0.73
N GLY A 50 0.19 4.33 1.80
CA GLY A 50 0.81 5.18 2.80
C GLY A 50 1.95 4.50 3.53
N GLY A 51 2.89 5.30 4.04
CA GLY A 51 4.02 4.77 4.81
C GLY A 51 3.57 3.98 6.03
N GLY A 52 4.26 2.89 6.33
CA GLY A 52 3.94 2.03 7.47
C GLY A 52 2.67 1.19 7.30
N SER A 53 2.04 1.23 6.14
CA SER A 53 0.81 0.46 5.90
C SER A 53 1.08 -1.03 5.77
N GLY A 54 0.11 -1.85 6.15
CA GLY A 54 0.17 -3.30 5.97
C GLY A 54 -0.91 -3.77 5.01
N VAL A 55 -0.54 -4.20 3.83
CA VAL A 55 -1.47 -4.64 2.79
C VAL A 55 -1.65 -6.15 2.87
N ILE A 56 -2.86 -6.59 3.17
CA ILE A 56 -3.19 -8.03 3.30
C ILE A 56 -4.27 -8.48 2.32
N LYS A 57 -4.78 -7.58 1.50
CA LYS A 57 -5.80 -7.87 0.47
C LYS A 57 -5.43 -7.21 -0.83
N ASN A 58 -5.95 -7.73 -1.93
CA ASN A 58 -5.79 -7.09 -3.24
C ASN A 58 -6.34 -5.67 -3.22
N ILE A 59 -5.69 -4.78 -3.95
CA ILE A 59 -6.08 -3.38 -4.03
C ILE A 59 -6.48 -3.08 -5.47
N PRO A 60 -7.72 -2.58 -5.70
CA PRO A 60 -8.15 -2.23 -7.05
C PRO A 60 -7.43 -0.98 -7.57
N ASP A 61 -7.54 -0.74 -8.87
CA ASP A 61 -6.94 0.42 -9.51
C ASP A 61 -7.43 1.74 -8.89
N ASN A 62 -6.60 2.76 -8.98
CA ASN A 62 -6.94 4.13 -8.62
C ASN A 62 -7.38 4.29 -7.15
N THR A 63 -6.76 3.53 -6.26
CA THR A 63 -7.12 3.51 -4.84
C THR A 63 -5.97 4.01 -3.98
N LYS A 64 -6.30 4.75 -2.93
CA LYS A 64 -5.34 5.13 -1.88
C LYS A 64 -5.68 4.36 -0.62
N VAL A 65 -4.68 3.75 -0.02
CA VAL A 65 -4.85 2.96 1.22
C VAL A 65 -3.86 3.40 2.28
N MET A 66 -4.22 3.17 3.53
CA MET A 66 -3.40 3.50 4.68
C MET A 66 -3.78 2.61 5.87
N GLY A 67 -2.82 2.38 6.75
CA GLY A 67 -3.06 1.67 8.00
C GLY A 67 -2.69 0.20 7.96
N TYR A 68 -2.94 -0.47 9.07
CA TYR A 68 -2.72 -1.92 9.21
C TYR A 68 -3.93 -2.54 9.92
N PRO A 69 -4.71 -3.42 9.25
CA PRO A 69 -4.62 -3.71 7.82
C PRO A 69 -4.95 -2.48 6.99
N ALA A 70 -4.33 -2.36 5.82
CA ALA A 70 -4.51 -1.19 4.97
C ALA A 70 -5.97 -1.05 4.55
N LYS A 71 -6.48 0.17 4.70
CA LYS A 71 -7.85 0.52 4.36
C LYS A 71 -7.86 1.66 3.36
N ASN A 72 -8.96 1.80 2.63
CA ASN A 72 -9.21 2.99 1.85
C ASN A 72 -9.05 4.22 2.74
N ILE A 73 -8.46 5.30 2.21
CA ILE A 73 -8.13 6.47 3.02
C ILE A 73 -9.37 7.07 3.72
N ARG A 74 -10.52 7.02 3.09
CA ARG A 74 -11.75 7.52 3.72
C ARG A 74 -12.16 6.68 4.93
N GLU A 75 -12.04 5.36 4.83
CA GLU A 75 -12.32 4.46 5.94
C GLU A 75 -11.33 4.69 7.07
N PHE A 76 -10.04 4.80 6.73
CA PHE A 76 -9.01 5.05 7.72
C PHE A 76 -9.28 6.36 8.47
N LEU A 77 -9.58 7.43 7.77
CA LEU A 77 -9.84 8.72 8.38
C LEU A 77 -11.11 8.69 9.25
N ARG A 78 -12.15 8.00 8.80
CA ARG A 78 -13.37 7.84 9.57
C ARG A 78 -13.13 7.08 10.87
N ASP A 79 -12.36 5.99 10.79
CA ASP A 79 -12.10 5.12 11.95
C ASP A 79 -11.11 5.74 12.92
N ASN A 80 -10.31 6.71 12.48
CA ASN A 80 -9.25 7.34 13.26
C ASN A 80 -9.44 8.85 13.42
N LYS A 81 -10.67 9.28 13.64
CA LYS A 81 -11.00 10.70 13.82
C LYS A 81 -10.18 11.36 14.93
N TRP A 82 -9.92 10.64 16.01
CA TRP A 82 -9.13 11.14 17.12
C TRP A 82 -7.69 11.48 16.69
N TYR A 83 -7.12 10.64 15.80
CA TYR A 83 -5.77 10.84 15.29
C TYR A 83 -5.68 12.12 14.46
N ILE A 84 -6.69 12.36 13.64
CA ILE A 84 -6.76 13.57 12.82
C ILE A 84 -6.86 14.82 13.68
N LYS A 85 -7.65 14.77 14.75
CA LYS A 85 -7.76 15.89 15.69
C LYS A 85 -6.42 16.22 16.33
N LEU A 86 -5.58 15.23 16.58
CA LEU A 86 -4.25 15.45 17.16
C LEU A 86 -3.29 16.10 16.14
N LEU A 87 -3.47 15.82 14.85
CA LEU A 87 -2.62 16.36 13.81
C LEU A 87 -3.00 17.78 13.38
N LEU A 88 -4.22 18.17 13.57
CA LEU A 88 -4.71 19.49 13.24
C LEU A 88 -4.62 20.43 14.44
#